data_7858c94b1d9f7287bd4ce3b623329e36
#
_entry.id   7858c94b1d9f7287bd4ce3b623329e36
#
_cell.length_a   1.000
_cell.length_b   1.000
_cell.length_c   1.000
_cell.angle_alpha   90.00
_cell.angle_beta   90.00
_cell.angle_gamma   90.00
#
_symmetry.space_group_name_H-M   'P 1'
#
loop_
_entity.id
_entity.type
_entity.pdbx_description
1 polymer ?
#
loop_
_entity_poly.entity_id
_entity_poly.type
_entity_poly.pdbx_seq_one_letter_code
_entity_poly.pdbx_strand_id
1 'polypeptide(L)'
;MEISVDDNEMEGAMADMDYKKMYKYIKEFKMLISKARIGIFASSAAFFLFLSIIPVIMVVSSLIPESVLDARRVIGVSQAVIPEKIYSFLLGIVESYHGNEMTLLSFSAIIAVWSASKGMLAMIRGLNHIYEVKENGNYIFLRFKAIMYTIFLLLAIVLAVGILLFGNSLLDFFMIEVGMISLFWKFIGAIRHVFVACMISVLFCTMYFLLPNNHLEWGAHYPGAVFTSVFWTLFSLAFSVYIDYFDGFSMYGSLTTIVIVMIWLYACMYIFFCGALVNKWIDKS
;
A
#
# COMPACT_ATOMS: atom_id res chain seq x y z
N MET A 1 -16.74 60.58 -12.61
CA MET A 1 -17.63 59.45 -12.91
C MET A 1 -16.92 58.19 -12.52
N GLU A 2 -16.97 57.88 -11.22
CA GLU A 2 -16.34 56.67 -10.65
C GLU A 2 -17.23 55.48 -10.97
N ILE A 3 -16.69 54.54 -11.69
CA ILE A 3 -17.34 53.24 -11.92
C ILE A 3 -17.05 52.43 -10.66
N SER A 4 -18.00 52.44 -9.70
CA SER A 4 -17.97 51.44 -8.60
C SER A 4 -18.31 50.10 -9.21
N VAL A 5 -17.28 49.31 -9.45
CA VAL A 5 -17.47 47.88 -9.78
C VAL A 5 -18.04 47.25 -8.52
N ASP A 6 -19.19 46.61 -8.61
CA ASP A 6 -19.88 45.95 -7.53
C ASP A 6 -19.00 44.75 -7.06
N ASP A 7 -18.50 44.80 -5.82
CA ASP A 7 -17.65 43.77 -5.23
C ASP A 7 -18.33 42.38 -5.26
N ASN A 8 -19.66 42.34 -5.22
CA ASN A 8 -20.45 41.10 -5.36
C ASN A 8 -20.41 40.50 -6.79
N GLU A 9 -20.34 41.32 -7.82
CA GLU A 9 -20.18 40.79 -9.21
C GLU A 9 -18.76 40.26 -9.44
N MET A 10 -17.74 40.85 -8.82
CA MET A 10 -16.37 40.36 -8.91
C MET A 10 -16.18 39.03 -8.12
N GLU A 11 -16.77 38.91 -6.92
CA GLU A 11 -16.76 37.64 -6.19
C GLU A 11 -17.49 36.52 -6.93
N GLY A 12 -18.65 36.80 -7.51
CA GLY A 12 -19.38 35.84 -8.32
C GLY A 12 -18.62 35.41 -9.57
N ALA A 13 -17.95 36.33 -10.27
CA ALA A 13 -17.13 36.02 -11.44
C ALA A 13 -15.86 35.24 -11.09
N MET A 14 -15.20 35.51 -9.95
CA MET A 14 -14.06 34.73 -9.45
C MET A 14 -14.49 33.32 -9.04
N ALA A 15 -15.61 33.16 -8.36
CA ALA A 15 -16.14 31.85 -7.97
C ALA A 15 -16.51 31.01 -9.20
N ASP A 16 -17.11 31.58 -10.24
CA ASP A 16 -17.45 30.88 -11.50
C ASP A 16 -16.17 30.49 -12.28
N MET A 17 -15.15 31.34 -12.26
CA MET A 17 -13.88 31.09 -12.91
C MET A 17 -13.10 29.96 -12.19
N ASP A 18 -13.12 29.90 -10.85
CA ASP A 18 -12.52 28.83 -10.06
C ASP A 18 -13.27 27.50 -10.26
N TYR A 19 -14.60 27.54 -10.32
CA TYR A 19 -15.41 26.36 -10.59
C TYR A 19 -15.14 25.78 -11.98
N LYS A 20 -15.05 26.61 -13.01
CA LYS A 20 -14.72 26.17 -14.38
C LYS A 20 -13.31 25.59 -14.50
N LYS A 21 -12.33 26.18 -13.82
CA LYS A 21 -10.97 25.63 -13.73
C LYS A 21 -10.97 24.28 -13.02
N MET A 22 -11.61 24.18 -11.87
CA MET A 22 -11.72 22.93 -11.13
C MET A 22 -12.41 21.83 -11.94
N TYR A 23 -13.51 22.14 -12.62
CA TYR A 23 -14.20 21.21 -13.52
C TYR A 23 -13.30 20.72 -14.67
N LYS A 24 -12.50 21.61 -15.26
CA LYS A 24 -11.52 21.27 -16.30
C LYS A 24 -10.47 20.30 -15.77
N TYR A 25 -9.89 20.56 -14.60
CA TYR A 25 -8.92 19.67 -13.96
C TYR A 25 -9.50 18.29 -13.64
N ILE A 26 -10.69 18.22 -13.10
CA ILE A 26 -11.39 16.95 -12.84
C ILE A 26 -11.62 16.17 -14.14
N LYS A 27 -12.05 16.84 -15.21
CA LYS A 27 -12.28 16.22 -16.52
C LYS A 27 -10.98 15.69 -17.14
N GLU A 28 -9.90 16.46 -17.05
CA GLU A 28 -8.57 16.05 -17.51
C GLU A 28 -8.07 14.85 -16.73
N PHE A 29 -8.17 14.87 -15.41
CA PHE A 29 -7.76 13.75 -14.54
C PHE A 29 -8.58 12.49 -14.85
N LYS A 30 -9.90 12.61 -15.01
CA LYS A 30 -10.76 11.48 -15.41
C LYS A 30 -10.35 10.89 -16.77
N MET A 31 -9.99 11.74 -17.72
CA MET A 31 -9.51 11.29 -19.03
C MET A 31 -8.15 10.57 -18.92
N LEU A 32 -7.25 11.04 -18.06
CA LEU A 32 -5.97 10.38 -17.79
C LEU A 32 -6.17 9.00 -17.15
N ILE A 33 -7.08 8.87 -16.17
CA ILE A 33 -7.45 7.57 -15.56
C ILE A 33 -7.93 6.57 -16.62
N SER A 34 -8.81 7.02 -17.51
CA SER A 34 -9.35 6.17 -18.59
C SER A 34 -8.26 5.70 -19.56
N LYS A 35 -7.34 6.59 -19.96
CA LYS A 35 -6.20 6.26 -20.84
C LYS A 35 -5.19 5.33 -20.17
N ALA A 36 -4.97 5.51 -18.88
CA ALA A 36 -3.99 4.74 -18.10
C ALA A 36 -4.38 3.27 -17.88
N ARG A 37 -5.62 2.88 -18.20
CA ARG A 37 -6.14 1.50 -18.03
C ARG A 37 -5.86 0.91 -16.65
N ILE A 38 -5.94 1.74 -15.60
CA ILE A 38 -5.57 1.42 -14.22
C ILE A 38 -6.25 0.14 -13.74
N GLY A 39 -7.55 -0.04 -14.06
CA GLY A 39 -8.30 -1.21 -13.62
C GLY A 39 -7.71 -2.55 -14.08
N ILE A 40 -7.11 -2.61 -15.27
CA ILE A 40 -6.50 -3.83 -15.82
C ILE A 40 -5.25 -4.19 -15.01
N PHE A 41 -4.37 -3.22 -14.74
CA PHE A 41 -3.16 -3.46 -13.97
C PHE A 41 -3.45 -3.70 -12.49
N ALA A 42 -4.42 -2.98 -11.92
CA ALA A 42 -4.86 -3.15 -10.54
C ALA A 42 -5.45 -4.54 -10.30
N SER A 43 -6.32 -5.05 -11.18
CA SER A 43 -6.88 -6.38 -11.05
C SER A 43 -5.83 -7.48 -11.20
N SER A 44 -4.91 -7.33 -12.15
CA SER A 44 -3.81 -8.28 -12.32
C SER A 44 -2.88 -8.30 -11.10
N ALA A 45 -2.47 -7.14 -10.60
CA ALA A 45 -1.65 -7.04 -9.39
C ALA A 45 -2.36 -7.64 -8.18
N ALA A 46 -3.62 -7.25 -7.93
CA ALA A 46 -4.42 -7.74 -6.81
C ALA A 46 -4.58 -9.26 -6.83
N PHE A 47 -4.86 -9.84 -8.00
CA PHE A 47 -5.01 -11.29 -8.14
C PHE A 47 -3.73 -12.06 -7.78
N PHE A 48 -2.58 -11.65 -8.30
CA PHE A 48 -1.32 -12.35 -8.01
C PHE A 48 -0.80 -12.07 -6.61
N LEU A 49 -1.04 -10.88 -6.05
CA LEU A 49 -0.76 -10.59 -4.65
C LEU A 49 -1.62 -11.47 -3.74
N PHE A 50 -2.92 -11.61 -4.04
CA PHE A 50 -3.82 -12.51 -3.30
C PHE A 50 -3.31 -13.96 -3.33
N LEU A 51 -2.93 -14.49 -4.49
CA LEU A 51 -2.38 -15.84 -4.61
C LEU A 51 -1.08 -16.03 -3.82
N SER A 52 -0.32 -14.96 -3.60
CA SER A 52 0.93 -15.03 -2.84
C SER A 52 0.74 -14.92 -1.32
N ILE A 53 -0.44 -14.49 -0.83
CA ILE A 53 -0.67 -14.26 0.61
C ILE A 53 -0.34 -15.50 1.43
N ILE A 54 -0.95 -16.64 1.11
CA ILE A 54 -0.77 -17.87 1.89
C ILE A 54 0.69 -18.32 1.90
N PRO A 55 1.37 -18.50 0.74
CA PRO A 55 2.79 -18.88 0.73
C PRO A 55 3.71 -17.86 1.43
N VAL A 56 3.42 -16.56 1.29
CA VAL A 56 4.21 -15.51 1.96
C VAL A 56 4.06 -15.60 3.49
N ILE A 57 2.83 -15.78 3.98
CA ILE A 57 2.58 -15.95 5.42
C ILE A 57 3.31 -17.19 5.94
N MET A 58 3.26 -18.31 5.23
CA MET A 58 3.98 -19.53 5.62
C MET A 58 5.49 -19.28 5.77
N VAL A 59 6.10 -18.57 4.81
CA VAL A 59 7.52 -18.21 4.87
C VAL A 59 7.81 -17.27 6.05
N VAL A 60 7.02 -16.23 6.24
CA VAL A 60 7.20 -15.26 7.32
C VAL A 60 7.03 -15.93 8.68
N SER A 61 5.98 -16.73 8.85
CA SER A 61 5.71 -17.45 10.10
C SER A 61 6.83 -18.43 10.48
N SER A 62 7.48 -19.07 9.50
CA SER A 62 8.59 -19.98 9.75
C SER A 62 9.89 -19.28 10.19
N LEU A 63 10.04 -18.00 9.86
CA LEU A 63 11.21 -17.19 10.24
C LEU A 63 11.06 -16.56 11.63
N ILE A 64 9.83 -16.48 12.16
CA ILE A 64 9.54 -15.84 13.42
C ILE A 64 9.19 -16.92 14.45
N PRO A 65 9.92 -17.02 15.59
CA PRO A 65 9.60 -17.96 16.65
C PRO A 65 8.17 -17.73 17.20
N GLU A 66 7.44 -18.82 17.47
CA GLU A 66 6.07 -18.78 18.01
C GLU A 66 5.95 -17.95 19.30
N SER A 67 6.98 -18.00 20.15
CA SER A 67 7.06 -17.24 21.40
C SER A 67 7.08 -15.71 21.19
N VAL A 68 7.38 -15.26 20.00
CA VAL A 68 7.53 -13.83 19.65
C VAL A 68 6.33 -13.31 18.85
N LEU A 69 5.53 -14.20 18.28
CA LEU A 69 4.27 -13.88 17.60
C LEU A 69 3.18 -13.46 18.62
N ASP A 70 3.46 -12.40 19.40
CA ASP A 70 2.43 -11.77 20.21
C ASP A 70 1.50 -10.99 19.25
N ALA A 71 0.42 -11.68 18.84
CA ALA A 71 -0.59 -11.16 17.94
C ALA A 71 -1.07 -9.75 18.33
N ARG A 72 -1.13 -9.45 19.63
CA ARG A 72 -1.57 -8.14 20.14
C ARG A 72 -0.63 -6.99 19.77
N ARG A 73 0.69 -7.25 19.67
CA ARG A 73 1.66 -6.22 19.27
C ARG A 73 1.58 -5.90 17.78
N VAL A 74 1.36 -6.93 16.95
CA VAL A 74 1.20 -6.77 15.50
C VAL A 74 -0.11 -6.07 15.17
N ILE A 75 -1.22 -6.40 15.88
CA ILE A 75 -2.54 -5.78 15.71
C ILE A 75 -2.46 -4.26 15.84
N GLY A 76 -1.81 -3.78 16.86
CA GLY A 76 -1.81 -2.35 17.16
C GLY A 76 -1.22 -1.45 16.04
N VAL A 77 -0.34 -1.96 15.19
CA VAL A 77 0.24 -1.19 14.06
C VAL A 77 -0.52 -1.44 12.77
N SER A 78 -1.03 -2.66 12.58
CA SER A 78 -1.71 -3.06 11.33
C SER A 78 -3.12 -2.46 11.17
N GLN A 79 -3.82 -2.13 12.26
CA GLN A 79 -5.17 -1.54 12.21
C GLN A 79 -5.27 -0.23 11.42
N ALA A 80 -4.18 0.54 11.34
CA ALA A 80 -4.14 1.75 10.53
C ALA A 80 -4.06 1.50 9.02
N VAL A 81 -3.66 0.30 8.60
CA VAL A 81 -3.32 -0.04 7.21
C VAL A 81 -4.22 -1.13 6.64
N ILE A 82 -4.63 -2.07 7.48
CA ILE A 82 -5.36 -3.28 7.11
C ILE A 82 -6.66 -3.35 7.91
N PRO A 83 -7.83 -3.54 7.27
CA PRO A 83 -9.11 -3.77 7.94
C PRO A 83 -9.07 -4.98 8.88
N GLU A 84 -9.76 -4.90 10.02
CA GLU A 84 -9.71 -5.91 11.09
C GLU A 84 -10.10 -7.33 10.62
N LYS A 85 -11.13 -7.46 9.80
CA LYS A 85 -11.54 -8.77 9.23
C LYS A 85 -10.49 -9.39 8.32
N ILE A 86 -9.76 -8.56 7.57
CA ILE A 86 -8.65 -9.04 6.72
C ILE A 86 -7.50 -9.49 7.62
N TYR A 87 -7.19 -8.71 8.66
CA TYR A 87 -6.19 -9.07 9.65
C TYR A 87 -6.52 -10.40 10.33
N SER A 88 -7.77 -10.59 10.78
CA SER A 88 -8.24 -11.84 11.40
C SER A 88 -8.12 -13.03 10.45
N PHE A 89 -8.37 -12.83 9.15
CA PHE A 89 -8.14 -13.86 8.13
C PHE A 89 -6.67 -14.24 8.02
N LEU A 90 -5.77 -13.25 8.00
CA LEU A 90 -4.32 -13.49 7.96
C LEU A 90 -3.82 -14.23 9.21
N LEU A 91 -4.31 -13.84 10.38
CA LEU A 91 -4.02 -14.56 11.64
C LEU A 91 -4.51 -16.01 11.60
N GLY A 92 -5.72 -16.26 11.12
CA GLY A 92 -6.24 -17.63 10.99
C GLY A 92 -5.35 -18.52 10.11
N ILE A 93 -4.70 -17.96 9.08
CA ILE A 93 -3.71 -18.69 8.27
C ILE A 93 -2.45 -19.00 9.11
N VAL A 94 -1.94 -18.01 9.87
CA VAL A 94 -0.78 -18.20 10.75
C VAL A 94 -1.04 -19.28 11.80
N GLU A 95 -2.19 -19.20 12.48
CA GLU A 95 -2.60 -20.15 13.53
C GLU A 95 -2.85 -21.57 12.99
N SER A 96 -3.31 -21.68 11.75
CA SER A 96 -3.51 -22.98 11.09
C SER A 96 -2.21 -23.64 10.67
N TYR A 97 -1.11 -22.88 10.63
CA TYR A 97 0.19 -23.41 10.23
C TYR A 97 0.98 -23.95 11.42
N HIS A 98 0.92 -25.27 11.62
CA HIS A 98 1.67 -25.99 12.68
C HIS A 98 2.82 -26.84 12.15
N GLY A 99 3.30 -26.57 10.92
CA GLY A 99 4.23 -27.46 10.23
C GLY A 99 5.68 -27.01 10.28
N ASN A 100 6.53 -27.85 10.87
CA ASN A 100 8.00 -27.76 10.85
C ASN A 100 8.65 -28.52 9.67
N GLU A 101 7.88 -28.86 8.64
CA GLU A 101 8.42 -29.63 7.51
C GLU A 101 9.20 -28.71 6.55
N MET A 102 10.53 -28.83 6.60
CA MET A 102 11.47 -28.07 5.76
C MET A 102 11.15 -28.16 4.27
N THR A 103 10.59 -29.28 3.84
CA THR A 103 10.17 -29.53 2.44
C THR A 103 9.00 -28.65 2.04
N LEU A 104 7.96 -28.55 2.88
CA LEU A 104 6.79 -27.67 2.65
C LEU A 104 7.19 -26.20 2.62
N LEU A 105 8.14 -25.81 3.50
CA LEU A 105 8.69 -24.47 3.58
C LEU A 105 9.39 -24.06 2.27
N SER A 106 10.28 -24.92 1.77
CA SER A 106 11.02 -24.66 0.53
C SER A 106 10.08 -24.52 -0.68
N PHE A 107 9.05 -25.39 -0.77
CA PHE A 107 8.06 -25.33 -1.83
C PHE A 107 7.19 -24.05 -1.74
N SER A 108 6.77 -23.69 -0.51
CA SER A 108 6.01 -22.47 -0.25
C SER A 108 6.79 -21.21 -0.61
N ALA A 109 8.09 -21.17 -0.31
CA ALA A 109 8.96 -20.05 -0.66
C ALA A 109 9.07 -19.86 -2.18
N ILE A 110 9.21 -20.95 -2.96
CA ILE A 110 9.24 -20.89 -4.42
C ILE A 110 7.91 -20.37 -4.96
N ILE A 111 6.79 -20.89 -4.46
CA ILE A 111 5.44 -20.45 -4.89
C ILE A 111 5.19 -18.99 -4.49
N ALA A 112 5.61 -18.59 -3.29
CA ALA A 112 5.51 -17.20 -2.82
C ALA A 112 6.22 -16.24 -3.77
N VAL A 113 7.50 -16.48 -4.04
CA VAL A 113 8.31 -15.64 -4.94
C VAL A 113 7.74 -15.66 -6.36
N TRP A 114 7.33 -16.83 -6.85
CA TRP A 114 6.74 -16.96 -8.19
C TRP A 114 5.43 -16.18 -8.34
N SER A 115 4.49 -16.31 -7.41
CA SER A 115 3.19 -15.63 -7.45
C SER A 115 3.34 -14.14 -7.21
N ALA A 116 4.04 -13.75 -6.13
CA ALA A 116 4.26 -12.34 -5.79
C ALA A 116 5.00 -11.59 -6.91
N SER A 117 5.98 -12.23 -7.57
CA SER A 117 6.70 -11.61 -8.68
C SER A 117 5.82 -11.39 -9.93
N LYS A 118 4.72 -12.13 -10.10
CA LYS A 118 3.72 -11.80 -11.13
C LYS A 118 2.93 -10.55 -10.78
N GLY A 119 2.56 -10.37 -9.51
CA GLY A 119 1.96 -9.13 -9.02
C GLY A 119 2.90 -7.94 -9.19
N MET A 120 4.16 -8.10 -8.80
CA MET A 120 5.20 -7.09 -9.00
C MET A 120 5.40 -6.73 -10.47
N LEU A 121 5.38 -7.72 -11.37
CA LEU A 121 5.46 -7.50 -12.81
C LEU A 121 4.26 -6.69 -13.34
N ALA A 122 3.05 -6.97 -12.85
CA ALA A 122 1.87 -6.19 -13.20
C ALA A 122 2.00 -4.74 -12.72
N MET A 123 2.57 -4.51 -11.52
CA MET A 123 2.87 -3.16 -11.00
C MET A 123 3.89 -2.43 -11.88
N ILE A 124 5.00 -3.07 -12.22
CA ILE A 124 6.04 -2.49 -13.12
C ILE A 124 5.43 -2.08 -14.45
N ARG A 125 4.66 -2.96 -15.08
CA ARG A 125 4.01 -2.69 -16.38
C ARG A 125 2.98 -1.57 -16.28
N GLY A 126 2.16 -1.58 -15.23
CA GLY A 126 1.19 -0.51 -14.99
C GLY A 126 1.85 0.85 -14.81
N LEU A 127 2.92 0.92 -14.03
CA LEU A 127 3.70 2.14 -13.84
C LEU A 127 4.37 2.60 -15.15
N ASN A 128 5.03 1.69 -15.88
CA ASN A 128 5.62 2.01 -17.19
C ASN A 128 4.58 2.54 -18.16
N HIS A 129 3.39 1.94 -18.18
CA HIS A 129 2.28 2.42 -19.01
C HIS A 129 1.79 3.81 -18.61
N ILE A 130 1.64 4.07 -17.29
CA ILE A 130 1.25 5.39 -16.77
C ILE A 130 2.30 6.46 -17.12
N TYR A 131 3.58 6.17 -16.92
CA TYR A 131 4.67 7.10 -17.22
C TYR A 131 5.02 7.17 -18.71
N GLU A 132 4.30 6.40 -19.57
CA GLU A 132 4.55 6.33 -21.03
C GLU A 132 5.98 5.93 -21.39
N VAL A 133 6.61 5.13 -20.52
CA VAL A 133 7.96 4.61 -20.75
C VAL A 133 7.90 3.36 -21.62
N LYS A 134 8.69 3.33 -22.68
CA LYS A 134 8.79 2.15 -23.54
C LYS A 134 9.44 0.99 -22.77
N GLU A 135 8.82 -0.16 -22.81
CA GLU A 135 9.43 -1.41 -22.31
C GLU A 135 10.53 -1.84 -23.28
N ASN A 136 11.71 -1.27 -23.19
CA ASN A 136 12.86 -1.61 -24.05
C ASN A 136 13.53 -2.93 -23.64
N GLY A 137 12.95 -3.71 -22.73
CA GLY A 137 13.56 -4.91 -22.17
C GLY A 137 12.96 -6.22 -22.71
N ASN A 138 13.84 -7.22 -22.89
CA ASN A 138 13.41 -8.59 -23.08
C ASN A 138 12.53 -9.01 -21.88
N TYR A 139 11.44 -9.73 -22.13
CA TYR A 139 10.53 -10.26 -21.10
C TYR A 139 11.27 -10.95 -19.95
N ILE A 140 12.35 -11.67 -20.26
CA ILE A 140 13.19 -12.36 -19.28
C ILE A 140 13.84 -11.37 -18.31
N PHE A 141 14.36 -10.25 -18.80
CA PHE A 141 14.96 -9.22 -17.95
C PHE A 141 13.93 -8.55 -17.04
N LEU A 142 12.75 -8.22 -17.59
CA LEU A 142 11.66 -7.64 -16.81
C LEU A 142 11.16 -8.61 -15.73
N ARG A 143 11.13 -9.91 -16.05
CA ARG A 143 10.77 -10.97 -15.11
C ARG A 143 11.80 -11.10 -13.99
N PHE A 144 13.10 -11.08 -14.33
CA PHE A 144 14.17 -11.09 -13.35
C PHE A 144 14.11 -9.86 -12.42
N LYS A 145 13.91 -8.67 -12.98
CA LYS A 145 13.70 -7.43 -12.21
C LYS A 145 12.53 -7.57 -11.23
N ALA A 146 11.40 -8.10 -11.68
CA ALA A 146 10.23 -8.33 -10.82
C ALA A 146 10.52 -9.31 -9.67
N ILE A 147 11.25 -10.40 -9.92
CA ILE A 147 11.67 -11.35 -8.90
C ILE A 147 12.58 -10.68 -7.86
N MET A 148 13.58 -9.94 -8.31
CA MET A 148 14.51 -9.23 -7.42
C MET A 148 13.79 -8.22 -6.52
N TYR A 149 12.88 -7.42 -7.07
CA TYR A 149 12.09 -6.48 -6.26
C TYR A 149 11.14 -7.18 -5.30
N THR A 150 10.59 -8.34 -5.70
CA THR A 150 9.76 -9.16 -4.81
C THR A 150 10.57 -9.67 -3.63
N ILE A 151 11.76 -10.22 -3.86
CA ILE A 151 12.65 -10.69 -2.79
C ILE A 151 13.02 -9.53 -1.87
N PHE A 152 13.39 -8.37 -2.43
CA PHE A 152 13.69 -7.19 -1.64
C PHE A 152 12.50 -6.74 -0.79
N LEU A 153 11.29 -6.72 -1.36
CA LEU A 153 10.08 -6.36 -0.63
C LEU A 153 9.76 -7.36 0.48
N LEU A 154 9.90 -8.67 0.23
CA LEU A 154 9.70 -9.71 1.25
C LEU A 154 10.71 -9.57 2.39
N LEU A 155 11.98 -9.32 2.07
CA LEU A 155 13.01 -9.06 3.10
C LEU A 155 12.68 -7.80 3.90
N ALA A 156 12.23 -6.73 3.24
CA ALA A 156 11.82 -5.51 3.92
C ALA A 156 10.62 -5.75 4.85
N ILE A 157 9.64 -6.56 4.45
CA ILE A 157 8.51 -6.95 5.30
C ILE A 157 9.00 -7.76 6.51
N VAL A 158 9.85 -8.76 6.30
CA VAL A 158 10.42 -9.59 7.40
C VAL A 158 11.19 -8.72 8.38
N LEU A 159 12.02 -7.79 7.90
CA LEU A 159 12.75 -6.85 8.73
C LEU A 159 11.81 -5.91 9.49
N ALA A 160 10.78 -5.37 8.83
CA ALA A 160 9.81 -4.50 9.46
C ALA A 160 9.04 -5.22 10.58
N VAL A 161 8.60 -6.46 10.33
CA VAL A 161 7.96 -7.31 11.36
C VAL A 161 8.96 -7.64 12.48
N GLY A 162 10.20 -7.97 12.16
CA GLY A 162 11.26 -8.19 13.14
C GLY A 162 11.48 -6.98 14.03
N ILE A 163 11.63 -5.78 13.46
CA ILE A 163 11.77 -4.52 14.23
C ILE A 163 10.53 -4.26 15.09
N LEU A 164 9.35 -4.57 14.59
CA LEU A 164 8.10 -4.39 15.33
C LEU A 164 8.02 -5.31 16.56
N LEU A 165 8.45 -6.57 16.41
CA LEU A 165 8.39 -7.57 17.45
C LEU A 165 9.51 -7.41 18.49
N PHE A 166 10.73 -7.14 18.03
CA PHE A 166 11.92 -7.04 18.88
C PHE A 166 12.29 -5.61 19.27
N GLY A 167 11.60 -4.60 18.70
CA GLY A 167 11.97 -3.20 18.88
C GLY A 167 12.02 -2.75 20.33
N ASN A 168 11.09 -3.21 21.19
CA ASN A 168 11.13 -2.91 22.63
C ASN A 168 12.34 -3.56 23.31
N SER A 169 12.63 -4.81 23.00
CA SER A 169 13.80 -5.52 23.58
C SER A 169 15.12 -4.92 23.11
N LEU A 170 15.19 -4.44 21.85
CA LEU A 170 16.34 -3.71 21.35
C LEU A 170 16.48 -2.34 22.05
N LEU A 171 15.39 -1.65 22.27
CA LEU A 171 15.39 -0.37 22.98
C LEU A 171 15.79 -0.56 24.44
N ASP A 172 15.26 -1.56 25.13
CA ASP A 172 15.64 -1.90 26.49
C ASP A 172 17.14 -2.24 26.60
N PHE A 173 17.68 -2.92 25.56
CA PHE A 173 19.12 -3.22 25.50
C PHE A 173 20.00 -1.98 25.29
N PHE A 174 19.56 -1.03 24.44
CA PHE A 174 20.33 0.18 24.16
C PHE A 174 20.09 1.32 25.15
N MET A 175 19.02 1.28 25.96
CA MET A 175 18.49 2.41 26.71
C MET A 175 18.44 2.21 28.23
N ILE A 176 19.41 1.51 28.78
CA ILE A 176 19.45 1.18 30.23
C ILE A 176 19.41 2.39 31.18
N GLU A 177 19.53 3.66 30.71
CA GLU A 177 19.69 4.80 31.66
C GLU A 177 18.99 6.14 31.36
N VAL A 178 18.05 6.27 30.45
CA VAL A 178 17.51 7.63 30.17
C VAL A 178 16.02 7.76 30.50
N GLY A 179 15.72 8.31 31.69
CA GLY A 179 14.35 8.55 32.19
C GLY A 179 13.46 9.50 31.36
N MET A 180 13.98 10.13 30.30
CA MET A 180 13.20 10.93 29.35
C MET A 180 12.35 10.11 28.36
N ILE A 181 12.52 8.80 28.32
CA ILE A 181 11.95 7.91 27.30
C ILE A 181 10.46 7.68 27.52
N SER A 182 9.97 7.71 28.76
CA SER A 182 8.54 7.53 29.06
C SER A 182 7.67 8.65 28.47
N LEU A 183 8.21 9.89 28.46
CA LEU A 183 7.54 11.04 27.85
C LEU A 183 7.55 10.95 26.31
N PHE A 184 8.68 10.52 25.73
CA PHE A 184 8.85 10.31 24.31
C PHE A 184 7.90 9.21 23.78
N TRP A 185 7.71 8.10 24.52
CA TRP A 185 6.75 7.05 24.18
C TRP A 185 5.29 7.49 24.24
N LYS A 186 4.91 8.31 25.20
CA LYS A 186 3.57 8.93 25.24
C LYS A 186 3.34 9.85 24.03
N PHE A 187 4.37 10.59 23.63
CA PHE A 187 4.34 11.47 22.45
C PHE A 187 4.28 10.65 21.14
N ILE A 188 5.04 9.56 21.04
CA ILE A 188 4.97 8.60 19.91
C ILE A 188 3.60 7.93 19.85
N GLY A 189 2.98 7.59 20.98
CA GLY A 189 1.63 7.04 21.02
C GLY A 189 0.59 7.97 20.40
N ALA A 190 0.71 9.27 20.62
CA ALA A 190 -0.16 10.28 20.02
C ALA A 190 0.13 10.51 18.51
N ILE A 191 1.39 10.37 18.07
CA ILE A 191 1.84 10.61 16.69
C ILE A 191 1.92 9.31 15.89
N ARG A 192 1.63 8.16 16.49
CA ARG A 192 1.78 6.83 15.89
C ARG A 192 1.15 6.71 14.50
N HIS A 193 -0.06 7.20 14.32
CA HIS A 193 -0.75 7.13 13.03
C HIS A 193 -0.07 7.99 11.96
N VAL A 194 0.44 9.16 12.35
CA VAL A 194 1.20 10.04 11.45
C VAL A 194 2.53 9.38 11.06
N PHE A 195 3.22 8.77 12.04
CA PHE A 195 4.47 8.05 11.79
C PHE A 195 4.28 6.87 10.82
N VAL A 196 3.22 6.06 11.02
CA VAL A 196 2.87 4.97 10.11
C VAL A 196 2.54 5.49 8.71
N ALA A 197 1.77 6.58 8.60
CA ALA A 197 1.45 7.19 7.31
C ALA A 197 2.72 7.72 6.59
N CYS A 198 3.65 8.31 7.33
CA CYS A 198 4.96 8.74 6.79
C CYS A 198 5.78 7.54 6.29
N MET A 199 5.86 6.46 7.06
CA MET A 199 6.56 5.24 6.64
C MET A 199 5.96 4.64 5.37
N ILE A 200 4.63 4.58 5.30
CA ILE A 200 3.92 4.09 4.11
C ILE A 200 4.17 5.01 2.91
N SER A 201 4.20 6.34 3.12
CA SER A 201 4.53 7.29 2.06
C SER A 201 5.94 7.08 1.52
N VAL A 202 6.92 6.86 2.40
CA VAL A 202 8.31 6.55 1.99
C VAL A 202 8.37 5.24 1.20
N LEU A 203 7.62 4.22 1.63
CA LEU A 203 7.53 2.95 0.91
C LEU A 203 6.96 3.16 -0.51
N PHE A 204 5.84 3.86 -0.65
CA PHE A 204 5.27 4.15 -1.97
C PHE A 204 6.18 5.03 -2.82
N CYS A 205 6.83 6.03 -2.23
CA CYS A 205 7.82 6.84 -2.94
C CYS A 205 8.95 5.98 -3.50
N THR A 206 9.49 5.07 -2.69
CA THR A 206 10.50 4.10 -3.12
C THR A 206 9.99 3.20 -4.24
N MET A 207 8.76 2.72 -4.15
CA MET A 207 8.15 1.90 -5.20
C MET A 207 7.97 2.68 -6.51
N TYR A 208 7.50 3.93 -6.46
CA TYR A 208 7.35 4.78 -7.65
C TYR A 208 8.68 5.15 -8.29
N PHE A 209 9.74 5.23 -7.51
CA PHE A 209 11.09 5.50 -8.01
C PHE A 209 11.76 4.26 -8.61
N LEU A 210 11.69 3.11 -7.91
CA LEU A 210 12.44 1.91 -8.29
C LEU A 210 11.75 1.05 -9.37
N LEU A 211 10.41 0.92 -9.30
CA LEU A 211 9.69 -0.05 -10.13
C LEU A 211 9.64 0.35 -11.61
N PRO A 212 9.25 1.58 -11.97
CA PRO A 212 9.20 1.97 -13.38
C PRO A 212 10.59 2.20 -13.96
N ASN A 213 10.67 2.22 -15.27
CA ASN A 213 11.89 2.57 -15.98
C ASN A 213 11.90 4.07 -16.36
N ASN A 214 11.34 4.92 -15.48
CA ASN A 214 11.36 6.36 -15.70
C ASN A 214 12.67 6.99 -15.20
N HIS A 215 12.92 8.21 -15.64
CA HIS A 215 14.10 9.01 -15.26
C HIS A 215 13.74 10.21 -14.37
N LEU A 216 12.56 10.17 -13.74
CA LEU A 216 12.13 11.23 -12.82
C LEU A 216 12.99 11.21 -11.56
N GLU A 217 13.29 12.40 -11.04
CA GLU A 217 14.01 12.54 -9.77
C GLU A 217 13.17 12.00 -8.59
N TRP A 218 13.85 11.59 -7.52
CA TRP A 218 13.20 11.06 -6.31
C TRP A 218 12.07 11.99 -5.80
N GLY A 219 12.32 13.30 -5.78
CA GLY A 219 11.38 14.31 -5.30
C GLY A 219 10.06 14.38 -6.09
N ALA A 220 10.08 14.05 -7.37
CA ALA A 220 8.90 14.05 -8.23
C ALA A 220 7.87 12.95 -7.88
N HIS A 221 8.30 11.93 -7.11
CA HIS A 221 7.44 10.83 -6.70
C HIS A 221 6.71 11.08 -5.37
N TYR A 222 7.10 12.11 -4.62
CA TYR A 222 6.57 12.38 -3.29
C TYR A 222 5.08 12.74 -3.25
N PRO A 223 4.55 13.61 -4.13
CA PRO A 223 3.12 13.99 -4.10
C PRO A 223 2.19 12.79 -4.27
N GLY A 224 2.47 11.91 -5.22
CA GLY A 224 1.68 10.70 -5.41
C GLY A 224 1.84 9.67 -4.29
N ALA A 225 3.01 9.61 -3.66
CA ALA A 225 3.23 8.75 -2.50
C ALA A 225 2.39 9.19 -1.30
N VAL A 226 2.35 10.50 -1.01
CA VAL A 226 1.49 11.07 0.03
C VAL A 226 0.02 10.85 -0.32
N PHE A 227 -0.39 11.14 -1.55
CA PHE A 227 -1.74 10.86 -2.03
C PHE A 227 -2.12 9.41 -1.77
N THR A 228 -1.28 8.47 -2.20
CA THR A 228 -1.54 7.04 -2.04
C THR A 228 -1.63 6.63 -0.58
N SER A 229 -0.74 7.08 0.29
CA SER A 229 -0.75 6.71 1.71
C SER A 229 -1.99 7.23 2.43
N VAL A 230 -2.42 8.45 2.14
CA VAL A 230 -3.63 9.04 2.71
C VAL A 230 -4.88 8.30 2.23
N PHE A 231 -5.04 8.13 0.91
CA PHE A 231 -6.22 7.48 0.35
C PHE A 231 -6.28 5.98 0.66
N TRP A 232 -5.15 5.30 0.76
CA TRP A 232 -5.07 3.93 1.23
C TRP A 232 -5.59 3.80 2.67
N THR A 233 -5.10 4.65 3.56
CA THR A 233 -5.51 4.64 4.96
C THR A 233 -6.99 4.97 5.11
N LEU A 234 -7.47 6.03 4.45
CA LEU A 234 -8.88 6.42 4.47
C LEU A 234 -9.79 5.31 3.90
N PHE A 235 -9.38 4.72 2.78
CA PHE A 235 -10.14 3.61 2.18
C PHE A 235 -10.17 2.40 3.11
N SER A 236 -9.04 2.02 3.72
CA SER A 236 -8.98 0.89 4.63
C SER A 236 -9.88 1.10 5.85
N LEU A 237 -9.92 2.30 6.42
CA LEU A 237 -10.81 2.66 7.52
C LEU A 237 -12.29 2.61 7.09
N ALA A 238 -12.62 3.25 5.97
CA ALA A 238 -13.99 3.25 5.44
C ALA A 238 -14.47 1.83 5.10
N PHE A 239 -13.57 1.02 4.54
CA PHE A 239 -13.85 -0.35 4.18
C PHE A 239 -14.04 -1.26 5.41
N SER A 240 -13.29 -1.02 6.50
CA SER A 240 -13.49 -1.71 7.78
C SER A 240 -14.89 -1.43 8.33
N VAL A 241 -15.27 -0.15 8.40
CA VAL A 241 -16.60 0.26 8.87
C VAL A 241 -17.70 -0.35 8.00
N TYR A 242 -17.52 -0.34 6.67
CA TYR A 242 -18.48 -0.95 5.74
C TYR A 242 -18.69 -2.44 6.01
N ILE A 243 -17.60 -3.19 6.18
CA ILE A 243 -17.67 -4.64 6.43
C ILE A 243 -18.31 -4.94 7.79
N ASP A 244 -18.02 -4.15 8.82
CA ASP A 244 -18.56 -4.34 10.16
C ASP A 244 -20.06 -4.02 10.24
N TYR A 245 -20.53 -3.07 9.44
CA TYR A 245 -21.94 -2.69 9.39
C TYR A 245 -22.79 -3.65 8.54
N PHE A 246 -22.23 -4.25 7.49
CA PHE A 246 -22.91 -5.17 6.59
C PHE A 246 -22.67 -6.64 6.99
N ASP A 247 -23.41 -7.12 8.01
CA ASP A 247 -23.39 -8.52 8.47
C ASP A 247 -23.98 -9.53 7.44
N GLY A 248 -24.53 -9.03 6.33
CA GLY A 248 -25.20 -9.82 5.29
C GLY A 248 -24.29 -10.79 4.49
N PHE A 249 -22.99 -10.72 4.69
CA PHE A 249 -22.03 -11.60 4.02
C PHE A 249 -21.85 -12.98 4.69
N SER A 250 -22.49 -13.22 5.84
CA SER A 250 -22.35 -14.48 6.58
C SER A 250 -22.90 -15.71 5.84
N MET A 251 -23.79 -15.51 4.85
CA MET A 251 -24.42 -16.62 4.08
C MET A 251 -23.43 -17.48 3.30
N TYR A 252 -22.27 -16.91 2.89
CA TYR A 252 -21.29 -17.60 2.04
C TYR A 252 -20.05 -18.09 2.83
N GLY A 253 -20.02 -17.96 4.15
CA GLY A 253 -18.94 -18.43 5.01
C GLY A 253 -17.55 -17.93 4.62
N SER A 254 -16.57 -18.83 4.53
CA SER A 254 -15.18 -18.51 4.19
C SER A 254 -14.99 -17.90 2.79
N LEU A 255 -15.88 -18.18 1.83
CA LEU A 255 -15.83 -17.61 0.48
C LEU A 255 -15.99 -16.08 0.51
N THR A 256 -16.82 -15.59 1.42
CA THR A 256 -17.01 -14.14 1.64
C THR A 256 -15.70 -13.43 1.98
N THR A 257 -14.90 -14.02 2.88
CA THR A 257 -13.63 -13.43 3.28
C THR A 257 -12.66 -13.32 2.10
N ILE A 258 -12.62 -14.34 1.23
CA ILE A 258 -11.81 -14.32 0.01
C ILE A 258 -12.23 -13.16 -0.90
N VAL A 259 -13.53 -12.99 -1.14
CA VAL A 259 -14.06 -11.91 -1.98
C VAL A 259 -13.75 -10.53 -1.38
N ILE A 260 -13.94 -10.37 -0.06
CA ILE A 260 -13.63 -9.14 0.67
C ILE A 260 -12.13 -8.77 0.51
N VAL A 261 -11.22 -9.73 0.73
CA VAL A 261 -9.79 -9.51 0.57
C VAL A 261 -9.44 -9.12 -0.87
N MET A 262 -10.04 -9.78 -1.85
CA MET A 262 -9.82 -9.48 -3.28
C MET A 262 -10.29 -8.06 -3.63
N ILE A 263 -11.47 -7.64 -3.17
CA ILE A 263 -11.99 -6.29 -3.40
C ILE A 263 -11.08 -5.25 -2.74
N TRP A 264 -10.65 -5.50 -1.51
CA TRP A 264 -9.75 -4.60 -0.80
C TRP A 264 -8.41 -4.46 -1.53
N LEU A 265 -7.78 -5.56 -1.92
CA LEU A 265 -6.53 -5.54 -2.68
C LEU A 265 -6.69 -4.82 -4.02
N TYR A 266 -7.79 -5.06 -4.74
CA TYR A 266 -8.07 -4.36 -6.00
C TYR A 266 -8.14 -2.84 -5.80
N ALA A 267 -8.90 -2.39 -4.81
CA ALA A 267 -9.04 -0.97 -4.52
C ALA A 267 -7.71 -0.34 -4.07
N CYS A 268 -6.93 -1.04 -3.24
CA CYS A 268 -5.60 -0.62 -2.83
C CYS A 268 -4.65 -0.46 -4.03
N MET A 269 -4.63 -1.43 -4.94
CA MET A 269 -3.83 -1.35 -6.16
C MET A 269 -4.34 -0.24 -7.10
N TYR A 270 -5.65 -0.02 -7.16
CA TYR A 270 -6.22 1.08 -7.93
C TYR A 270 -5.75 2.44 -7.39
N ILE A 271 -5.80 2.64 -6.07
CA ILE A 271 -5.29 3.85 -5.39
C ILE A 271 -3.79 4.03 -5.66
N PHE A 272 -3.01 2.95 -5.59
CA PHE A 272 -1.58 2.96 -5.91
C PHE A 272 -1.32 3.50 -7.33
N PHE A 273 -2.02 3.02 -8.34
CA PHE A 273 -1.85 3.52 -9.70
C PHE A 273 -2.38 4.95 -9.90
N CYS A 274 -3.42 5.35 -9.15
CA CYS A 274 -3.85 6.74 -9.12
C CYS A 274 -2.79 7.68 -8.58
N GLY A 275 -2.05 7.28 -7.54
CA GLY A 275 -0.91 8.06 -7.04
C GLY A 275 0.22 8.25 -8.05
N ALA A 276 0.53 7.20 -8.82
CA ALA A 276 1.48 7.32 -9.93
C ALA A 276 0.99 8.33 -10.99
N LEU A 277 -0.31 8.35 -11.25
CA LEU A 277 -0.91 9.30 -12.17
C LEU A 277 -0.84 10.75 -11.66
N VAL A 278 -0.99 10.95 -10.35
CA VAL A 278 -0.79 12.25 -9.69
C VAL A 278 0.65 12.73 -9.88
N ASN A 279 1.64 11.88 -9.68
CA ASN A 279 3.06 12.23 -9.93
C ASN A 279 3.26 12.68 -11.37
N LYS A 280 2.77 11.90 -12.33
CA LYS A 280 2.86 12.25 -13.75
C LYS A 280 2.16 13.56 -14.11
N TRP A 281 1.03 13.84 -13.47
CA TRP A 281 0.25 15.04 -13.74
C TRP A 281 0.96 16.29 -13.23
N ILE A 282 1.56 16.21 -12.02
CA ILE A 282 2.31 17.32 -11.42
C ILE A 282 3.63 17.58 -12.19
N ASP A 283 4.31 16.54 -12.66
CA ASP A 283 5.54 16.67 -13.43
C ASP A 283 5.35 17.34 -14.80
N LYS A 284 4.12 17.27 -15.35
CA LYS A 284 3.75 17.92 -16.61
C LYS A 284 3.26 19.36 -16.45
N SER A 285 2.97 19.83 -15.23
CA SER A 285 2.49 21.19 -14.97
C SER A 285 3.63 22.12 -14.63
#